data_f702c3b5c97d008420f5ef56b8024547
#
_entry.id   f702c3b5c97d008420f5ef56b8024547
#
_cell.length_a   1.000
_cell.length_b   1.000
_cell.length_c   1.000
_cell.angle_alpha   90.00
_cell.angle_beta   90.00
_cell.angle_gamma   90.00
#
_symmetry.space_group_name_H-M   'P 1'
#
loop_
_entity.id
_entity.type
_entity.pdbx_description
1 polymer ?
#
loop_
_entity_poly.entity_id
_entity_poly.type
_entity_poly.pdbx_seq_one_letter_code
_entity_poly.pdbx_strand_id
1 'polypeptide(L)'
;MTRATVPRGLEDLAVYLAVLAGSASGGHLLELRYRRPGGGMGQRFFDSGRPDAAAAAIAVLGQQRDVFVGAALRARREGTRDAVAAGWALWADCDDESAAGALAGFDPAPAIVVRSGTGENRHGYWPLDTPLEPAALEHANRRLAQALGADQASTDAARVLRAPGSLNHKHDPPAPVALESVTGERFDTTRLLAALLDVQRRVPGPPAPPLAAVDDPLRAIEPAVYVAALTGRHPGRDRKITCPLHNDRTPSLHVYQAPEEGWWCFGCRRGGSVYDLASPLLGLPTRGPGFLELRRRLYELLLEDPQPANGEHARDRHLSLVR
;
A
#
# COMPACT_ATOMS: atom_id res chain seq x y z
N MET A 1 -3.17 30.65 8.01
CA MET A 1 -3.56 29.46 8.83
C MET A 1 -5.09 29.39 8.83
N THR A 2 -5.69 28.65 7.90
CA THR A 2 -7.14 28.47 7.80
C THR A 2 -7.55 27.42 8.84
N ARG A 3 -8.40 27.80 9.77
CA ARG A 3 -8.90 26.93 10.85
C ARG A 3 -9.67 25.77 10.24
N ALA A 4 -9.25 24.52 10.49
CA ALA A 4 -9.98 23.33 10.12
C ALA A 4 -11.38 23.38 10.79
N THR A 5 -12.44 23.37 9.99
CA THR A 5 -13.81 23.33 10.48
C THR A 5 -14.22 21.89 10.67
N VAL A 6 -14.72 21.53 11.84
CA VAL A 6 -15.29 20.19 12.09
C VAL A 6 -16.55 20.01 11.25
N PRO A 7 -16.58 19.00 10.38
CA PRO A 7 -17.68 18.80 9.43
C PRO A 7 -19.01 18.48 10.12
N ARG A 8 -20.10 19.13 9.70
CA ARG A 8 -21.43 18.99 10.29
C ARG A 8 -22.51 18.78 9.21
N GLY A 9 -22.57 17.57 8.61
CA GLY A 9 -23.74 17.18 7.82
C GLY A 9 -23.52 16.97 6.32
N LEU A 10 -24.63 17.02 5.55
CA LEU A 10 -24.68 16.76 4.11
C LEU A 10 -23.84 17.75 3.27
N GLU A 11 -23.74 19.00 3.74
CA GLU A 11 -22.98 20.04 3.05
C GLU A 11 -21.48 19.71 3.01
N ASP A 12 -20.91 19.27 4.13
CA ASP A 12 -19.51 18.91 4.20
C ASP A 12 -19.19 17.66 3.37
N LEU A 13 -20.13 16.71 3.31
CA LEU A 13 -20.02 15.55 2.45
C LEU A 13 -20.05 15.93 0.96
N ALA A 14 -20.89 16.89 0.59
CA ALA A 14 -20.93 17.43 -0.77
C ALA A 14 -19.62 18.15 -1.12
N VAL A 15 -19.04 18.92 -0.17
CA VAL A 15 -17.72 19.54 -0.33
C VAL A 15 -16.63 18.48 -0.53
N TYR A 16 -16.59 17.43 0.29
CA TYR A 16 -15.65 16.31 0.12
C TYR A 16 -15.74 15.71 -1.29
N LEU A 17 -16.95 15.42 -1.77
CA LEU A 17 -17.18 14.86 -3.10
C LEU A 17 -16.81 15.84 -4.22
N ALA A 18 -17.09 17.12 -4.05
CA ALA A 18 -16.73 18.17 -5.01
C ALA A 18 -15.20 18.34 -5.11
N VAL A 19 -14.49 18.19 -3.99
CA VAL A 19 -13.04 18.23 -3.98
C VAL A 19 -12.46 17.04 -4.76
N LEU A 20 -13.01 15.82 -4.59
CA LEU A 20 -12.61 14.65 -5.37
C LEU A 20 -12.98 14.74 -6.85
N ALA A 21 -14.12 15.38 -7.16
CA ALA A 21 -14.55 15.62 -8.54
C ALA A 21 -13.64 16.62 -9.28
N GLY A 22 -12.92 17.46 -8.55
CA GLY A 22 -12.02 18.45 -9.14
C GLY A 22 -12.77 19.54 -9.93
N SER A 23 -12.08 20.06 -10.95
CA SER A 23 -12.67 21.05 -11.89
C SER A 23 -13.37 20.37 -13.07
N ALA A 24 -13.67 19.07 -12.97
CA ALA A 24 -14.35 18.34 -14.04
C ALA A 24 -15.75 18.91 -14.26
N SER A 25 -15.90 19.74 -15.28
CA SER A 25 -17.16 20.35 -15.70
C SER A 25 -18.03 19.37 -16.49
N GLY A 26 -18.54 18.32 -15.80
CA GLY A 26 -19.44 17.33 -16.40
C GLY A 26 -18.77 16.25 -17.27
N GLY A 27 -19.53 15.21 -17.60
CA GLY A 27 -19.07 14.10 -18.45
C GLY A 27 -18.32 12.99 -17.73
N HIS A 28 -17.87 13.19 -16.50
CA HIS A 28 -17.29 12.16 -15.65
C HIS A 28 -18.23 11.78 -14.51
N LEU A 29 -18.00 10.63 -13.90
CA LEU A 29 -18.87 10.04 -12.91
C LEU A 29 -18.14 9.82 -11.58
N LEU A 30 -18.80 10.18 -10.47
CA LEU A 30 -18.49 9.70 -9.13
C LEU A 30 -19.06 8.30 -8.97
N GLU A 31 -18.27 7.34 -8.51
CA GLU A 31 -18.69 5.98 -8.22
C GLU A 31 -18.98 5.83 -6.73
N LEU A 32 -20.13 5.22 -6.38
CA LEU A 32 -20.41 4.66 -5.07
C LEU A 32 -20.48 3.14 -5.18
N ARG A 33 -19.82 2.43 -4.29
CA ARG A 33 -20.02 0.99 -4.07
C ARG A 33 -20.65 0.77 -2.71
N TYR A 34 -21.51 -0.20 -2.62
CA TYR A 34 -22.18 -0.54 -1.36
C TYR A 34 -22.37 -2.04 -1.23
N ARG A 35 -22.35 -2.54 -0.01
CA ARG A 35 -22.58 -3.95 0.26
C ARG A 35 -24.07 -4.26 0.12
N ARG A 36 -24.42 -5.29 -0.67
CA ARG A 36 -25.82 -5.72 -0.86
C ARG A 36 -26.26 -6.60 0.30
N PRO A 37 -27.57 -6.59 0.68
CA PRO A 37 -28.14 -7.65 1.51
C PRO A 37 -27.90 -9.00 0.83
N GLY A 38 -27.45 -10.02 1.57
CA GLY A 38 -27.13 -11.34 1.03
C GLY A 38 -25.75 -11.45 0.34
N GLY A 39 -24.93 -10.40 0.36
CA GLY A 39 -23.56 -10.41 -0.14
C GLY A 39 -23.36 -9.73 -1.51
N GLY A 40 -22.09 -9.62 -1.89
CA GLY A 40 -21.70 -8.93 -3.11
C GLY A 40 -21.73 -7.40 -3.01
N MET A 41 -21.28 -6.74 -4.08
CA MET A 41 -21.20 -5.28 -4.16
C MET A 41 -22.19 -4.74 -5.20
N GLY A 42 -22.91 -3.67 -4.82
CA GLY A 42 -23.68 -2.84 -5.73
C GLY A 42 -22.87 -1.61 -6.13
N GLN A 43 -23.22 -1.02 -7.27
CA GLN A 43 -22.61 0.21 -7.78
C GLN A 43 -23.69 1.23 -8.13
N ARG A 44 -23.38 2.51 -7.87
CA ARG A 44 -24.15 3.67 -8.36
C ARG A 44 -23.17 4.71 -8.89
N PHE A 45 -23.60 5.43 -9.92
CA PHE A 45 -22.78 6.44 -10.59
C PHE A 45 -23.57 7.74 -10.68
N PHE A 46 -22.91 8.82 -10.28
CA PHE A 46 -23.46 10.16 -10.23
C PHE A 46 -22.62 11.10 -11.09
N ASP A 47 -23.23 12.07 -11.71
CA ASP A 47 -22.50 13.12 -12.43
C ASP A 47 -21.57 13.86 -11.46
N SER A 48 -20.30 14.03 -11.84
CA SER A 48 -19.29 14.71 -11.01
C SER A 48 -19.64 16.18 -10.75
N GLY A 49 -20.43 16.82 -11.63
CA GLY A 49 -20.98 18.17 -11.43
C GLY A 49 -22.14 18.23 -10.45
N ARG A 50 -22.62 17.08 -9.92
CA ARG A 50 -23.74 16.99 -8.97
C ARG A 50 -23.38 16.18 -7.72
N PRO A 51 -22.38 16.63 -6.94
CA PRO A 51 -21.91 15.93 -5.74
C PRO A 51 -23.00 15.81 -4.65
N ASP A 52 -23.95 16.71 -4.60
CA ASP A 52 -25.12 16.71 -3.72
C ASP A 52 -25.96 15.43 -3.85
N ALA A 53 -26.16 14.95 -5.07
CA ALA A 53 -26.92 13.72 -5.33
C ALA A 53 -26.18 12.47 -4.79
N ALA A 54 -24.84 12.43 -4.92
CA ALA A 54 -24.02 11.37 -4.35
C ALA A 54 -24.00 11.46 -2.81
N ALA A 55 -23.90 12.66 -2.24
CA ALA A 55 -23.94 12.89 -0.79
C ALA A 55 -25.27 12.39 -0.18
N ALA A 56 -26.41 12.73 -0.79
CA ALA A 56 -27.70 12.23 -0.34
C ALA A 56 -27.81 10.71 -0.40
N ALA A 57 -27.26 10.08 -1.44
CA ALA A 57 -27.22 8.63 -1.55
C ALA A 57 -26.34 7.97 -0.46
N ILE A 58 -25.19 8.55 -0.11
CA ILE A 58 -24.33 8.10 0.99
C ILE A 58 -25.07 8.20 2.32
N ALA A 59 -25.71 9.32 2.60
CA ALA A 59 -26.44 9.55 3.84
C ALA A 59 -27.54 8.51 4.09
N VAL A 60 -28.25 8.10 3.03
CA VAL A 60 -29.32 7.08 3.13
C VAL A 60 -28.74 5.66 3.21
N LEU A 61 -27.85 5.30 2.30
CA LEU A 61 -27.30 3.93 2.22
C LEU A 61 -26.37 3.63 3.39
N GLY A 62 -25.56 4.62 3.80
CA GLY A 62 -24.49 4.47 4.80
C GLY A 62 -24.98 4.15 6.20
N GLN A 63 -26.26 4.41 6.51
CA GLN A 63 -26.85 4.01 7.80
C GLN A 63 -27.17 2.52 7.86
N GLN A 64 -27.33 1.86 6.72
CA GLN A 64 -27.78 0.47 6.67
C GLN A 64 -26.71 -0.52 6.19
N ARG A 65 -25.63 -0.03 5.57
CA ARG A 65 -24.61 -0.86 4.94
C ARG A 65 -23.28 -0.13 4.72
N ASP A 66 -22.21 -0.89 4.55
CA ASP A 66 -20.94 -0.30 4.11
C ASP A 66 -21.09 0.40 2.77
N VAL A 67 -20.65 1.66 2.72
CA VAL A 67 -20.61 2.49 1.50
C VAL A 67 -19.19 2.99 1.26
N PHE A 68 -18.76 2.95 0.01
CA PHE A 68 -17.45 3.36 -0.44
C PHE A 68 -17.59 4.34 -1.61
N VAL A 69 -16.64 5.28 -1.70
CA VAL A 69 -16.53 6.26 -2.81
C VAL A 69 -15.33 5.91 -3.65
N GLY A 70 -15.46 5.99 -4.97
CA GLY A 70 -14.33 5.93 -5.90
C GLY A 70 -13.40 7.12 -5.69
N ALA A 71 -12.14 6.86 -5.43
CA ALA A 71 -11.14 7.91 -5.20
C ALA A 71 -10.74 8.67 -6.48
N ALA A 72 -11.04 8.10 -7.66
CA ALA A 72 -10.91 8.75 -8.96
C ALA A 72 -12.21 8.68 -9.75
N LEU A 73 -12.36 9.59 -10.71
CA LEU A 73 -13.56 9.69 -11.56
C LEU A 73 -13.62 8.60 -12.61
N ARG A 74 -14.84 8.22 -13.03
CA ARG A 74 -15.09 7.24 -14.09
C ARG A 74 -15.56 7.91 -15.38
N ALA A 75 -15.07 7.40 -16.52
CA ALA A 75 -15.52 7.82 -17.85
C ALA A 75 -16.86 7.17 -18.24
N ARG A 76 -17.19 6.03 -17.66
CA ARG A 76 -18.41 5.25 -17.92
C ARG A 76 -18.89 4.56 -16.64
N ARG A 77 -20.13 4.01 -16.68
CA ARG A 77 -20.77 3.37 -15.50
C ARG A 77 -20.19 1.97 -15.19
N GLU A 78 -18.88 1.91 -14.96
CA GLU A 78 -18.13 0.70 -14.59
C GLU A 78 -17.10 1.03 -13.51
N GLY A 79 -16.90 0.10 -12.56
CA GLY A 79 -15.93 0.25 -11.47
C GLY A 79 -14.57 -0.39 -11.75
N THR A 80 -14.23 -0.64 -13.02
CA THR A 80 -12.96 -1.22 -13.45
C THR A 80 -11.87 -0.16 -13.61
N ARG A 81 -10.62 -0.58 -13.65
CA ARG A 81 -9.47 0.31 -13.90
C ARG A 81 -9.60 1.02 -15.26
N ASP A 82 -10.05 0.32 -16.29
CA ASP A 82 -10.19 0.86 -17.65
C ASP A 82 -11.34 1.87 -17.77
N ALA A 83 -12.22 1.95 -16.78
CA ALA A 83 -13.25 2.95 -16.70
C ALA A 83 -12.81 4.23 -15.97
N VAL A 84 -11.61 4.25 -15.37
CA VAL A 84 -11.08 5.45 -14.73
C VAL A 84 -10.74 6.49 -15.78
N ALA A 85 -11.30 7.70 -15.60
CA ALA A 85 -11.03 8.83 -16.49
C ALA A 85 -9.81 9.62 -16.03
N ALA A 86 -9.82 10.05 -14.77
CA ALA A 86 -8.78 10.89 -14.20
C ALA A 86 -8.84 10.88 -12.66
N GLY A 87 -7.70 11.11 -12.00
CA GLY A 87 -7.59 11.32 -10.57
C GLY A 87 -7.32 12.79 -10.24
N TRP A 88 -8.23 13.40 -9.49
CA TRP A 88 -8.12 14.78 -9.00
C TRP A 88 -7.58 14.87 -7.58
N ALA A 89 -7.17 13.76 -6.98
CA ALA A 89 -6.52 13.69 -5.68
C ALA A 89 -5.57 12.51 -5.63
N LEU A 90 -4.48 12.66 -4.88
CA LEU A 90 -3.75 11.52 -4.31
C LEU A 90 -4.43 11.11 -3.00
N TRP A 91 -4.26 9.86 -2.60
CA TRP A 91 -4.77 9.32 -1.34
C TRP A 91 -3.82 8.33 -0.70
N ALA A 92 -3.96 8.18 0.61
CA ALA A 92 -3.31 7.14 1.39
C ALA A 92 -4.32 6.51 2.35
N ASP A 93 -4.26 5.19 2.50
CA ASP A 93 -5.05 4.39 3.44
C ASP A 93 -4.14 3.96 4.59
N CYS A 94 -4.26 4.62 5.73
CA CYS A 94 -3.41 4.46 6.91
C CYS A 94 -4.15 3.57 7.92
N ASP A 95 -3.88 2.26 7.89
CA ASP A 95 -4.60 1.25 8.65
C ASP A 95 -3.96 0.89 10.00
N ASP A 96 -2.89 1.59 10.40
CA ASP A 96 -2.24 1.40 11.70
C ASP A 96 -1.78 2.74 12.32
N GLU A 97 -1.44 2.70 13.60
CA GLU A 97 -1.03 3.87 14.39
C GLU A 97 0.24 4.55 13.82
N SER A 98 1.19 3.78 13.30
CA SER A 98 2.43 4.32 12.71
C SER A 98 2.14 5.11 11.45
N ALA A 99 1.32 4.57 10.54
CA ALA A 99 0.92 5.25 9.31
C ALA A 99 0.03 6.47 9.61
N ALA A 100 -0.87 6.39 10.60
CA ALA A 100 -1.69 7.51 11.05
C ALA A 100 -0.84 8.62 11.66
N GLY A 101 0.18 8.27 12.46
CA GLY A 101 1.15 9.21 12.99
C GLY A 101 1.98 9.89 11.90
N ALA A 102 2.43 9.13 10.91
CA ALA A 102 3.13 9.65 9.73
C ALA A 102 2.24 10.59 8.91
N LEU A 103 0.95 10.27 8.75
CA LEU A 103 -0.03 11.12 8.08
C LEU A 103 -0.19 12.48 8.78
N ALA A 104 -0.27 12.48 10.12
CA ALA A 104 -0.41 13.69 10.91
C ALA A 104 0.80 14.64 10.82
N GLY A 105 2.01 14.08 10.63
CA GLY A 105 3.27 14.82 10.48
C GLY A 105 3.71 15.06 9.03
N PHE A 106 2.90 14.66 8.04
CA PHE A 106 3.30 14.75 6.63
C PHE A 106 3.23 16.20 6.13
N ASP A 107 4.24 16.60 5.35
CA ASP A 107 4.30 17.93 4.71
C ASP A 107 4.42 17.76 3.18
N PRO A 108 3.46 18.29 2.40
CA PRO A 108 2.30 19.09 2.85
C PRO A 108 1.22 18.22 3.50
N ALA A 109 0.57 18.79 4.54
CA ALA A 109 -0.54 18.11 5.22
C ALA A 109 -1.69 17.80 4.26
N PRO A 110 -2.44 16.69 4.45
CA PRO A 110 -3.59 16.38 3.61
C PRO A 110 -4.69 17.44 3.78
N ALA A 111 -5.34 17.81 2.66
CA ALA A 111 -6.46 18.73 2.69
C ALA A 111 -7.75 18.09 3.22
N ILE A 112 -7.84 16.75 3.14
CA ILE A 112 -8.98 15.98 3.65
C ILE A 112 -8.44 14.82 4.49
N VAL A 113 -9.04 14.63 5.67
CA VAL A 113 -8.81 13.47 6.53
C VAL A 113 -10.15 12.82 6.88
N VAL A 114 -10.25 11.53 6.63
CA VAL A 114 -11.41 10.69 6.96
C VAL A 114 -10.97 9.62 7.96
N ARG A 115 -11.63 9.56 9.11
CA ARG A 115 -11.50 8.42 10.02
C ARG A 115 -12.39 7.27 9.53
N SER A 116 -11.82 6.14 9.17
CA SER A 116 -12.52 5.08 8.44
C SER A 116 -13.29 4.08 9.32
N GLY A 117 -13.34 4.33 10.62
CA GLY A 117 -14.04 3.48 11.61
C GLY A 117 -13.53 3.70 13.02
N THR A 118 -13.19 2.61 13.72
CA THR A 118 -12.61 2.64 15.06
C THR A 118 -11.09 2.79 15.03
N GLY A 119 -10.50 3.24 16.15
CA GLY A 119 -9.04 3.37 16.28
C GLY A 119 -8.46 4.51 15.46
N GLU A 120 -7.21 4.34 15.07
CA GLU A 120 -6.42 5.36 14.40
C GLU A 120 -6.45 5.29 12.87
N ASN A 121 -7.30 4.43 12.29
CA ASN A 121 -7.37 4.23 10.84
C ASN A 121 -7.87 5.49 10.13
N ARG A 122 -7.09 6.03 9.21
CA ARG A 122 -7.33 7.28 8.49
C ARG A 122 -7.12 7.13 7.00
N HIS A 123 -7.95 7.83 6.21
CA HIS A 123 -7.63 8.13 4.82
C HIS A 123 -7.23 9.59 4.71
N GLY A 124 -6.07 9.87 4.15
CA GLY A 124 -5.64 11.22 3.79
C GLY A 124 -5.78 11.46 2.29
N TYR A 125 -6.19 12.69 1.90
CA TYR A 125 -6.31 13.06 0.50
C TYR A 125 -5.61 14.39 0.21
N TRP A 126 -4.92 14.44 -0.92
CA TRP A 126 -4.26 15.63 -1.48
C TRP A 126 -4.90 15.98 -2.81
N PRO A 127 -5.91 16.88 -2.84
CA PRO A 127 -6.55 17.33 -4.06
C PRO A 127 -5.55 18.04 -4.98
N LEU A 128 -5.62 17.75 -6.28
CA LEU A 128 -4.70 18.26 -7.28
C LEU A 128 -5.34 19.39 -8.07
N ASP A 129 -4.55 20.38 -8.50
CA ASP A 129 -4.97 21.43 -9.42
C ASP A 129 -5.08 20.93 -10.86
N THR A 130 -4.25 19.93 -11.22
CA THR A 130 -4.25 19.25 -12.52
C THR A 130 -4.42 17.75 -12.30
N PRO A 131 -5.38 17.08 -12.98
CA PRO A 131 -5.66 15.67 -12.79
C PRO A 131 -4.55 14.79 -13.36
N LEU A 132 -4.43 13.58 -12.83
CA LEU A 132 -3.50 12.57 -13.31
C LEU A 132 -4.23 11.45 -14.06
N GLU A 133 -3.62 11.00 -15.16
CA GLU A 133 -3.98 9.77 -15.85
C GLU A 133 -3.79 8.55 -14.92
N PRO A 134 -4.55 7.45 -15.11
CA PRO A 134 -4.56 6.31 -14.19
C PRO A 134 -3.19 5.74 -13.84
N ALA A 135 -2.28 5.60 -14.82
CA ALA A 135 -0.95 5.06 -14.57
C ALA A 135 -0.07 6.00 -13.72
N ALA A 136 -0.10 7.31 -14.00
CA ALA A 136 0.61 8.32 -13.23
C ALA A 136 0.05 8.44 -11.81
N LEU A 137 -1.29 8.36 -11.67
CA LEU A 137 -2.00 8.37 -10.40
C LEU A 137 -1.57 7.20 -9.50
N GLU A 138 -1.61 5.97 -10.03
CA GLU A 138 -1.16 4.78 -9.30
C GLU A 138 0.29 4.86 -8.86
N HIS A 139 1.15 5.40 -9.75
CA HIS A 139 2.56 5.59 -9.43
C HIS A 139 2.77 6.61 -8.30
N ALA A 140 2.05 7.73 -8.33
CA ALA A 140 2.11 8.75 -7.29
C ALA A 140 1.57 8.23 -5.95
N ASN A 141 0.43 7.52 -5.97
CA ASN A 141 -0.15 6.91 -4.76
C ASN A 141 0.77 5.86 -4.14
N ARG A 142 1.46 5.03 -4.94
CA ARG A 142 2.46 4.09 -4.41
C ARG A 142 3.59 4.80 -3.67
N ARG A 143 4.09 5.93 -4.21
CA ARG A 143 5.12 6.73 -3.55
C ARG A 143 4.63 7.35 -2.25
N LEU A 144 3.42 7.91 -2.28
CA LEU A 144 2.79 8.48 -1.09
C LEU A 144 2.58 7.41 0.00
N ALA A 145 2.05 6.24 -0.37
CA ALA A 145 1.87 5.13 0.54
C ALA A 145 3.20 4.61 1.11
N GLN A 146 4.26 4.57 0.31
CA GLN A 146 5.61 4.25 0.80
C GLN A 146 6.12 5.28 1.81
N ALA A 147 5.96 6.58 1.50
CA ALA A 147 6.39 7.67 2.38
C ALA A 147 5.70 7.65 3.75
N LEU A 148 4.42 7.28 3.78
CA LEU A 148 3.60 7.22 4.98
C LEU A 148 3.64 5.85 5.69
N GLY A 149 4.19 4.82 5.07
CA GLY A 149 4.02 3.45 5.53
C GLY A 149 2.57 2.95 5.44
N ALA A 150 1.75 3.55 4.57
CA ALA A 150 0.35 3.23 4.36
C ALA A 150 0.15 1.97 3.51
N ASP A 151 -1.12 1.51 3.38
CA ASP A 151 -1.45 0.28 2.64
C ASP A 151 -1.11 0.40 1.15
N GLN A 152 -0.14 -0.39 0.71
CA GLN A 152 0.30 -0.45 -0.69
C GLN A 152 -0.75 -1.09 -1.61
N ALA A 153 -1.64 -1.92 -1.08
CA ALA A 153 -2.71 -2.53 -1.85
C ALA A 153 -3.83 -1.54 -2.20
N SER A 154 -3.85 -0.36 -1.53
CA SER A 154 -4.86 0.68 -1.73
C SER A 154 -4.46 1.78 -2.73
N THR A 155 -3.50 1.50 -3.64
CA THR A 155 -2.92 2.51 -4.54
C THR A 155 -3.43 2.44 -5.99
N ASP A 156 -4.24 1.46 -6.34
CA ASP A 156 -4.78 1.29 -7.71
C ASP A 156 -5.81 2.37 -8.08
N ALA A 157 -5.87 2.78 -9.34
CA ALA A 157 -6.72 3.87 -9.81
C ALA A 157 -8.24 3.58 -9.66
N ALA A 158 -8.65 2.31 -9.60
CA ALA A 158 -10.04 1.90 -9.39
C ALA A 158 -10.44 1.85 -7.92
N ARG A 159 -9.54 2.25 -7.01
CA ARG A 159 -9.75 2.19 -5.57
C ARG A 159 -11.03 2.86 -5.13
N VAL A 160 -11.70 2.23 -4.18
CA VAL A 160 -12.80 2.81 -3.42
C VAL A 160 -12.43 2.81 -1.95
N LEU A 161 -12.71 3.91 -1.27
CA LEU A 161 -12.45 4.11 0.15
C LEU A 161 -13.77 4.39 0.89
N ARG A 162 -13.83 4.10 2.19
CA ARG A 162 -15.06 4.29 2.98
C ARG A 162 -15.55 5.73 2.88
N ALA A 163 -16.85 5.87 2.61
CA ALA A 163 -17.48 7.16 2.48
C ALA A 163 -17.67 7.81 3.86
N PRO A 164 -17.21 9.04 4.09
CA PRO A 164 -17.56 9.78 5.29
C PRO A 164 -19.08 9.98 5.40
N GLY A 165 -19.61 10.07 6.61
CA GLY A 165 -21.05 10.14 6.88
C GLY A 165 -21.78 8.79 6.84
N SER A 166 -21.06 7.68 6.55
CA SER A 166 -21.58 6.33 6.64
C SER A 166 -21.15 5.63 7.92
N LEU A 167 -21.62 4.39 8.10
CA LEU A 167 -21.20 3.50 9.18
C LEU A 167 -20.30 2.38 8.62
N ASN A 168 -19.29 1.99 9.40
CA ASN A 168 -18.46 0.82 9.16
C ASN A 168 -19.09 -0.39 9.87
N HIS A 169 -19.79 -1.21 9.10
CA HIS A 169 -20.51 -2.38 9.59
C HIS A 169 -19.62 -3.63 9.81
N LYS A 170 -18.28 -3.49 9.74
CA LYS A 170 -17.35 -4.54 10.21
C LYS A 170 -17.33 -4.66 11.74
N HIS A 171 -17.81 -3.64 12.44
CA HIS A 171 -17.85 -3.57 13.90
C HIS A 171 -19.25 -3.82 14.42
N ASP A 172 -19.37 -4.26 15.67
CA ASP A 172 -20.61 -4.37 16.40
C ASP A 172 -20.46 -3.68 17.77
N PRO A 173 -21.14 -2.55 18.01
CA PRO A 173 -21.99 -1.80 17.06
C PRO A 173 -21.20 -1.17 15.89
N PRO A 174 -21.89 -0.87 14.76
CA PRO A 174 -21.25 -0.23 13.62
C PRO A 174 -20.58 1.11 14.00
N ALA A 175 -19.36 1.32 13.53
CA ALA A 175 -18.56 2.49 13.86
C ALA A 175 -18.76 3.62 12.83
N PRO A 176 -18.84 4.92 13.23
CA PRO A 176 -18.98 6.01 12.30
C PRO A 176 -17.74 6.22 11.45
N VAL A 177 -17.93 6.43 10.15
CA VAL A 177 -16.91 6.93 9.23
C VAL A 177 -17.02 8.46 9.22
N ALA A 178 -16.04 9.13 9.83
CA ALA A 178 -16.10 10.56 10.10
C ALA A 178 -15.15 11.35 9.20
N LEU A 179 -15.63 12.44 8.63
CA LEU A 179 -14.79 13.47 8.00
C LEU A 179 -14.18 14.32 9.14
N GLU A 180 -12.88 14.16 9.39
CA GLU A 180 -12.20 14.87 10.49
C GLU A 180 -11.74 16.26 10.08
N SER A 181 -11.31 16.41 8.83
CA SER A 181 -10.97 17.72 8.27
C SER A 181 -11.28 17.77 6.77
N VAL A 182 -11.68 18.93 6.30
CA VAL A 182 -11.75 19.27 4.89
C VAL A 182 -11.37 20.73 4.72
N THR A 183 -10.36 20.99 3.88
CA THR A 183 -10.00 22.33 3.41
C THR A 183 -10.28 22.37 1.92
N GLY A 184 -10.61 23.52 1.37
CA GLY A 184 -10.78 23.69 -0.08
C GLY A 184 -9.43 23.76 -0.83
N GLU A 185 -8.33 23.46 -0.18
CA GLU A 185 -6.97 23.55 -0.73
C GLU A 185 -6.75 22.53 -1.84
N ARG A 186 -6.11 22.98 -2.93
CA ARG A 186 -5.58 22.15 -4.00
C ARG A 186 -4.09 22.34 -4.11
N PHE A 187 -3.40 21.26 -4.33
CA PHE A 187 -1.94 21.24 -4.45
C PHE A 187 -1.54 21.36 -5.92
N ASP A 188 -0.50 22.12 -6.18
CA ASP A 188 0.20 22.10 -7.46
C ASP A 188 0.72 20.68 -7.71
N THR A 189 0.17 20.03 -8.72
CA THR A 189 0.43 18.61 -9.03
C THR A 189 1.91 18.35 -9.27
N THR A 190 2.58 19.21 -10.04
CA THR A 190 4.01 19.05 -10.35
C THR A 190 4.87 19.15 -9.10
N ARG A 191 4.56 20.11 -8.25
CA ARG A 191 5.30 20.38 -7.02
C ARG A 191 5.11 19.27 -5.98
N LEU A 192 3.87 18.76 -5.84
CA LEU A 192 3.59 17.64 -4.96
C LEU A 192 4.29 16.36 -5.41
N LEU A 193 4.27 16.05 -6.72
CA LEU A 193 4.98 14.90 -7.28
C LEU A 193 6.50 15.00 -7.10
N ALA A 194 7.08 16.21 -7.23
CA ALA A 194 8.49 16.44 -6.98
C ALA A 194 8.83 16.23 -5.48
N ALA A 195 7.99 16.72 -4.57
CA ALA A 195 8.17 16.51 -3.13
C ALA A 195 8.14 15.01 -2.76
N LEU A 196 7.26 14.22 -3.37
CA LEU A 196 7.22 12.77 -3.18
C LEU A 196 8.49 12.06 -3.69
N LEU A 197 9.12 12.58 -4.75
CA LEU A 197 10.44 12.10 -5.20
C LEU A 197 11.53 12.40 -4.19
N ASP A 198 11.51 13.58 -3.58
CA ASP A 198 12.49 13.98 -2.59
C ASP A 198 12.32 13.24 -1.26
N VAL A 199 11.07 12.92 -0.87
CA VAL A 199 10.81 12.06 0.29
C VAL A 199 11.37 10.65 0.06
N GLN A 200 11.20 10.08 -1.14
CA GLN A 200 11.83 8.79 -1.49
C GLN A 200 13.36 8.81 -1.42
N ARG A 201 13.98 9.95 -1.75
CA ARG A 201 15.44 10.13 -1.59
C ARG A 201 15.86 10.28 -0.13
N ARG A 202 14.97 10.76 0.76
CA ARG A 202 15.22 10.98 2.20
C ARG A 202 14.81 9.79 3.06
N VAL A 203 13.73 9.08 2.71
CA VAL A 203 13.48 7.75 3.29
C VAL A 203 14.60 6.88 2.73
N PRO A 204 15.50 6.34 3.58
CA PRO A 204 16.45 5.37 3.08
C PRO A 204 15.59 4.25 2.48
N GLY A 205 15.57 4.17 1.15
CA GLY A 205 15.23 2.94 0.49
C GLY A 205 16.06 1.82 1.12
N PRO A 206 15.77 0.55 0.91
CA PRO A 206 16.68 -0.50 1.33
C PRO A 206 18.07 0.00 0.96
N PRO A 207 19.02 0.06 1.93
CA PRO A 207 20.28 0.74 1.73
C PRO A 207 20.77 0.37 0.35
N ALA A 208 21.01 1.38 -0.52
CA ALA A 208 21.60 1.12 -1.82
C ALA A 208 22.78 0.21 -1.55
N PRO A 209 22.90 -0.94 -2.20
CA PRO A 209 23.99 -1.86 -1.91
C PRO A 209 25.26 -1.03 -1.91
N PRO A 210 26.10 -1.12 -0.85
CA PRO A 210 27.28 -0.28 -0.76
C PRO A 210 27.99 -0.38 -2.08
N LEU A 211 28.19 0.78 -2.73
CA LEU A 211 29.04 0.92 -3.91
C LEU A 211 30.40 0.31 -3.52
N ALA A 212 30.78 -0.78 -4.17
CA ALA A 212 31.94 -1.60 -3.95
C ALA A 212 31.69 -2.86 -3.11
N ALA A 213 31.05 -3.82 -3.72
CA ALA A 213 31.50 -5.22 -3.69
C ALA A 213 31.13 -5.77 -5.06
N VAL A 214 31.86 -5.36 -6.06
CA VAL A 214 31.72 -5.83 -7.45
C VAL A 214 32.01 -7.34 -7.58
N ASP A 215 32.43 -8.00 -6.48
CA ASP A 215 32.80 -9.41 -6.44
C ASP A 215 32.18 -10.20 -5.29
N ASP A 216 30.98 -9.88 -4.82
CA ASP A 216 30.27 -10.74 -3.86
C ASP A 216 29.32 -11.69 -4.59
N PRO A 217 29.72 -12.94 -4.88
CA PRO A 217 28.92 -13.87 -5.67
C PRO A 217 27.58 -14.22 -5.02
N LEU A 218 27.43 -14.07 -3.70
CA LEU A 218 26.16 -14.26 -3.00
C LEU A 218 25.11 -13.22 -3.40
N ARG A 219 25.53 -12.00 -3.74
CA ARG A 219 24.63 -10.94 -4.20
C ARG A 219 24.19 -11.10 -5.65
N ALA A 220 24.92 -11.88 -6.44
CA ALA A 220 24.58 -12.17 -7.82
C ALA A 220 23.58 -13.33 -7.96
N ILE A 221 23.23 -14.00 -6.87
CA ILE A 221 22.28 -15.12 -6.88
C ILE A 221 20.86 -14.59 -7.03
N GLU A 222 20.11 -15.18 -7.98
CA GLU A 222 18.70 -14.86 -8.17
C GLU A 222 17.89 -15.02 -6.87
N PRO A 223 17.01 -14.06 -6.52
CA PRO A 223 16.21 -14.11 -5.30
C PRO A 223 15.40 -15.40 -5.12
N ALA A 224 14.89 -15.99 -6.20
CA ALA A 224 14.14 -17.22 -6.14
C ALA A 224 15.00 -18.41 -5.64
N VAL A 225 16.28 -18.42 -5.96
CA VAL A 225 17.22 -19.49 -5.56
C VAL A 225 17.48 -19.44 -4.06
N TYR A 226 17.93 -18.30 -3.55
CA TYR A 226 18.25 -18.21 -2.13
C TYR A 226 17.01 -18.22 -1.23
N VAL A 227 15.86 -17.71 -1.69
CA VAL A 227 14.60 -17.81 -0.96
C VAL A 227 14.19 -19.27 -0.82
N ALA A 228 14.26 -20.06 -1.90
CA ALA A 228 13.96 -21.49 -1.86
C ALA A 228 14.91 -22.25 -0.94
N ALA A 229 16.21 -21.98 -1.03
CA ALA A 229 17.24 -22.63 -0.20
C ALA A 229 17.07 -22.31 1.29
N LEU A 230 16.78 -21.05 1.65
CA LEU A 230 16.67 -20.61 3.05
C LEU A 230 15.32 -20.96 3.69
N THR A 231 14.25 -21.10 2.92
CA THR A 231 12.88 -21.24 3.46
C THR A 231 12.21 -22.56 3.13
N GLY A 232 12.76 -23.33 2.18
CA GLY A 232 12.10 -24.51 1.61
C GLY A 232 10.86 -24.19 0.78
N ARG A 233 10.60 -22.90 0.45
CA ARG A 233 9.40 -22.43 -0.24
C ARG A 233 9.76 -21.88 -1.62
N HIS A 234 9.03 -22.31 -2.64
CA HIS A 234 9.24 -21.88 -4.02
C HIS A 234 8.21 -20.84 -4.41
N PRO A 235 8.61 -19.69 -5.00
CA PRO A 235 7.66 -18.69 -5.48
C PRO A 235 6.77 -19.28 -6.60
N GLY A 236 5.44 -19.05 -6.49
CA GLY A 236 4.48 -19.40 -7.53
C GLY A 236 4.54 -18.48 -8.75
N ARG A 237 3.52 -18.54 -9.61
CA ARG A 237 3.40 -17.66 -10.79
C ARG A 237 3.28 -16.18 -10.43
N ASP A 238 2.69 -15.86 -9.29
CA ASP A 238 2.56 -14.52 -8.72
C ASP A 238 3.84 -14.04 -7.99
N ARG A 239 4.89 -14.89 -8.00
CA ARG A 239 6.19 -14.66 -7.35
C ARG A 239 6.09 -14.40 -5.84
N LYS A 240 5.07 -14.92 -5.19
CA LYS A 240 4.87 -14.79 -3.75
C LYS A 240 5.03 -16.09 -3.01
N ILE A 241 5.51 -15.97 -1.76
CA ILE A 241 5.51 -17.04 -0.75
C ILE A 241 4.92 -16.53 0.55
N THR A 242 4.51 -17.42 1.45
CA THR A 242 4.25 -17.05 2.84
C THR A 242 5.55 -16.62 3.50
N CYS A 243 5.54 -15.47 4.18
CA CYS A 243 6.74 -14.92 4.79
C CYS A 243 7.22 -15.78 5.98
N PRO A 244 8.51 -16.12 6.07
CA PRO A 244 9.04 -16.90 7.18
C PRO A 244 9.29 -16.06 8.44
N LEU A 245 9.20 -14.72 8.33
CA LEU A 245 9.61 -13.80 9.40
C LEU A 245 8.45 -13.33 10.30
N HIS A 246 7.21 -13.71 9.97
CA HIS A 246 6.02 -13.46 10.78
C HIS A 246 4.96 -14.53 10.53
N ASN A 247 3.91 -14.54 11.35
CA ASN A 247 2.79 -15.47 11.18
C ASN A 247 1.94 -15.07 9.95
N ASP A 248 2.30 -15.60 8.78
CA ASP A 248 1.71 -15.28 7.49
C ASP A 248 0.74 -16.36 7.04
N ARG A 249 -0.54 -16.01 6.93
CA ARG A 249 -1.60 -16.93 6.46
C ARG A 249 -1.87 -16.82 4.95
N THR A 250 -1.44 -15.72 4.34
CA THR A 250 -1.64 -15.43 2.92
C THR A 250 -0.31 -14.97 2.34
N PRO A 251 0.19 -15.56 1.22
CA PRO A 251 1.48 -15.21 0.66
C PRO A 251 1.69 -13.71 0.51
N SER A 252 2.57 -13.13 1.34
CA SER A 252 2.83 -11.69 1.40
C SER A 252 4.27 -11.31 1.05
N LEU A 253 5.22 -12.27 1.02
CA LEU A 253 6.58 -12.03 0.60
C LEU A 253 6.71 -12.18 -0.92
N HIS A 254 7.01 -11.08 -1.61
CA HIS A 254 7.28 -11.05 -3.05
C HIS A 254 8.78 -11.25 -3.32
N VAL A 255 9.09 -12.10 -4.30
CA VAL A 255 10.44 -12.43 -4.73
C VAL A 255 10.68 -11.83 -6.11
N TYR A 256 11.57 -10.85 -6.21
CA TYR A 256 11.86 -10.17 -7.48
C TYR A 256 12.71 -11.04 -8.42
N GLN A 257 12.85 -10.61 -9.69
CA GLN A 257 13.61 -11.39 -10.68
C GLN A 257 15.09 -11.08 -10.62
N ALA A 258 15.41 -9.80 -10.60
CA ALA A 258 16.79 -9.36 -10.65
C ALA A 258 17.45 -9.48 -9.26
N PRO A 259 18.71 -9.94 -9.18
CA PRO A 259 19.43 -10.07 -7.92
C PRO A 259 19.49 -8.79 -7.09
N GLU A 260 19.57 -7.64 -7.74
CA GLU A 260 19.63 -6.32 -7.12
C GLU A 260 18.29 -5.87 -6.50
N GLU A 261 17.16 -6.44 -6.96
CA GLU A 261 15.84 -6.12 -6.43
C GLU A 261 15.52 -6.92 -5.16
N GLY A 262 16.08 -8.12 -5.03
CA GLY A 262 15.95 -8.96 -3.85
C GLY A 262 14.53 -9.45 -3.58
N TRP A 263 14.03 -9.21 -2.37
CA TRP A 263 12.70 -9.62 -1.92
C TRP A 263 12.06 -8.53 -1.05
N TRP A 264 10.71 -8.55 -0.97
CA TRP A 264 9.95 -7.66 -0.10
C TRP A 264 8.72 -8.35 0.46
N CYS A 265 8.51 -8.26 1.78
CA CYS A 265 7.29 -8.74 2.44
C CYS A 265 6.33 -7.58 2.70
N PHE A 266 5.16 -7.63 2.08
CA PHE A 266 4.11 -6.63 2.28
C PHE A 266 3.40 -6.75 3.64
N GLY A 267 3.48 -7.92 4.29
CA GLY A 267 2.89 -8.15 5.61
C GLY A 267 3.71 -7.52 6.75
N CYS A 268 5.01 -7.84 6.85
CA CYS A 268 5.87 -7.29 7.90
C CYS A 268 6.75 -6.12 7.46
N ARG A 269 6.61 -5.64 6.21
CA ARG A 269 7.34 -4.49 5.64
C ARG A 269 8.87 -4.62 5.70
N ARG A 270 9.37 -5.85 5.57
CA ARG A 270 10.81 -6.17 5.55
C ARG A 270 11.20 -6.68 4.19
N GLY A 271 12.40 -6.34 3.76
CA GLY A 271 12.94 -6.76 2.48
C GLY A 271 14.43 -6.54 2.40
N GLY A 272 15.01 -6.85 1.25
CA GLY A 272 16.42 -6.64 0.99
C GLY A 272 17.08 -7.77 0.20
N SER A 273 18.36 -7.99 0.46
CA SER A 273 19.23 -8.96 -0.20
C SER A 273 19.14 -10.36 0.46
N VAL A 274 19.93 -11.27 -0.04
CA VAL A 274 20.15 -12.60 0.57
C VAL A 274 20.55 -12.51 2.05
N TYR A 275 21.36 -11.52 2.42
CA TYR A 275 21.79 -11.32 3.81
C TYR A 275 20.66 -10.88 4.74
N ASP A 276 19.77 -10.02 4.23
CA ASP A 276 18.64 -9.48 5.00
C ASP A 276 17.58 -10.55 5.28
N LEU A 277 17.48 -11.56 4.40
CA LEU A 277 16.62 -12.73 4.63
C LEU A 277 17.28 -13.73 5.56
N ALA A 278 18.54 -14.04 5.33
CA ALA A 278 19.27 -15.07 6.08
C ALA A 278 19.53 -14.68 7.55
N SER A 279 19.82 -13.39 7.79
CA SER A 279 20.16 -12.87 9.12
C SER A 279 19.11 -13.23 10.19
N PRO A 280 17.83 -12.92 10.05
CA PRO A 280 16.83 -13.28 11.04
C PRO A 280 16.54 -14.80 11.09
N LEU A 281 16.71 -15.51 9.98
CA LEU A 281 16.45 -16.96 9.92
C LEU A 281 17.56 -17.76 10.62
N LEU A 282 18.80 -17.30 10.50
CA LEU A 282 19.98 -17.95 11.10
C LEU A 282 20.39 -17.35 12.44
N GLY A 283 19.74 -16.26 12.89
CA GLY A 283 20.09 -15.57 14.13
C GLY A 283 21.46 -14.91 14.12
N LEU A 284 21.99 -14.55 12.92
CA LEU A 284 23.33 -13.98 12.74
C LEU A 284 23.23 -12.53 12.24
N PRO A 285 24.09 -11.60 12.75
CA PRO A 285 24.00 -10.20 12.35
C PRO A 285 24.56 -9.95 10.95
N THR A 286 24.11 -8.88 10.30
CA THR A 286 24.61 -8.42 8.99
C THR A 286 25.81 -7.50 9.08
N ARG A 287 26.39 -7.31 10.27
CA ARG A 287 27.57 -6.45 10.53
C ARG A 287 28.46 -7.05 11.60
N GLY A 288 29.74 -6.61 11.61
CA GLY A 288 30.72 -7.05 12.60
C GLY A 288 31.18 -8.52 12.42
N PRO A 289 31.83 -9.10 13.44
CA PRO A 289 32.42 -10.45 13.34
C PRO A 289 31.41 -11.55 12.97
N GLY A 290 30.16 -11.46 13.46
CA GLY A 290 29.10 -12.44 13.15
C GLY A 290 28.65 -12.41 11.68
N PHE A 291 28.95 -11.35 10.94
CA PHE A 291 28.68 -11.28 9.50
C PHE A 291 29.56 -12.23 8.70
N LEU A 292 30.79 -12.48 9.14
CA LEU A 292 31.66 -13.45 8.47
C LEU A 292 31.10 -14.87 8.59
N GLU A 293 30.51 -15.20 9.73
CA GLU A 293 29.83 -16.48 9.93
C GLU A 293 28.56 -16.59 9.07
N LEU A 294 27.78 -15.53 8.99
CA LEU A 294 26.61 -15.49 8.10
C LEU A 294 27.01 -15.73 6.64
N ARG A 295 28.06 -15.04 6.17
CA ARG A 295 28.60 -15.24 4.82
C ARG A 295 29.07 -16.65 4.59
N ARG A 296 29.84 -17.21 5.51
CA ARG A 296 30.35 -18.59 5.41
C ARG A 296 29.22 -19.60 5.21
N ARG A 297 28.17 -19.52 6.05
CA ARG A 297 27.00 -20.41 5.94
C ARG A 297 26.26 -20.25 4.63
N LEU A 298 26.15 -19.02 4.14
CA LEU A 298 25.50 -18.77 2.85
C LEU A 298 26.34 -19.29 1.68
N TYR A 299 27.66 -19.22 1.74
CA TYR A 299 28.53 -19.83 0.74
C TYR A 299 28.37 -21.37 0.70
N GLU A 300 28.39 -22.01 1.85
CA GLU A 300 28.16 -23.45 1.97
C GLU A 300 26.77 -23.88 1.45
N LEU A 301 25.75 -23.07 1.71
CA LEU A 301 24.38 -23.38 1.31
C LEU A 301 24.11 -23.14 -0.18
N LEU A 302 24.69 -22.11 -0.78
CA LEU A 302 24.26 -21.57 -2.08
C LEU A 302 25.28 -21.73 -3.20
N LEU A 303 26.58 -21.87 -2.88
CA LEU A 303 27.68 -21.83 -3.86
C LEU A 303 28.57 -23.06 -3.82
N GLU A 304 28.61 -23.80 -2.72
CA GLU A 304 29.37 -25.07 -2.70
C GLU A 304 28.54 -26.16 -3.37
N ASP A 305 29.06 -26.78 -4.42
CA ASP A 305 28.45 -27.95 -5.02
C ASP A 305 28.24 -29.02 -3.94
N PRO A 306 27.05 -29.63 -3.86
CA PRO A 306 26.87 -30.75 -2.94
C PRO A 306 27.83 -31.86 -3.36
N GLN A 307 28.91 -32.04 -2.63
CA GLN A 307 29.74 -33.23 -2.77
C GLN A 307 28.82 -34.45 -2.75
N PRO A 308 28.94 -35.41 -3.68
CA PRO A 308 28.11 -36.60 -3.67
C PRO A 308 28.37 -37.36 -2.35
N ALA A 309 27.50 -37.13 -1.38
CA ALA A 309 27.48 -37.97 -0.20
C ALA A 309 27.01 -39.35 -0.67
N ASN A 310 27.90 -40.34 -0.52
CA ASN A 310 27.51 -41.74 -0.56
C ASN A 310 26.20 -41.94 0.19
N GLY A 311 25.22 -42.49 -0.50
CA GLY A 311 23.82 -42.65 -0.18
C GLY A 311 23.47 -42.55 1.31
N GLU A 312 22.62 -41.59 1.62
CA GLU A 312 21.54 -41.63 2.56
C GLU A 312 21.14 -40.21 2.99
N HIS A 313 19.87 -39.88 2.77
CA HIS A 313 19.11 -38.75 3.35
C HIS A 313 19.43 -37.29 2.97
N ALA A 314 19.05 -36.93 1.76
CA ALA A 314 18.96 -35.52 1.33
C ALA A 314 17.84 -34.69 2.06
N ARG A 315 17.04 -35.34 2.93
CA ARG A 315 15.92 -34.66 3.66
C ARG A 315 16.33 -34.09 5.02
N ASP A 316 17.42 -34.49 5.62
CA ASP A 316 17.77 -34.11 7.00
C ASP A 316 18.75 -32.92 7.12
N ARG A 317 19.42 -32.49 6.03
CA ARG A 317 20.36 -31.36 6.09
C ARG A 317 19.70 -30.01 6.20
N HIS A 318 18.46 -29.87 5.71
CA HIS A 318 17.72 -28.61 5.77
C HIS A 318 17.35 -28.23 7.21
N LEU A 319 17.17 -29.19 8.10
CA LEU A 319 16.78 -28.97 9.49
C LEU A 319 17.95 -28.75 10.47
N SER A 320 19.19 -29.09 10.09
CA SER A 320 20.36 -28.95 10.98
C SER A 320 21.04 -27.57 10.90
N LEU A 321 20.78 -26.78 9.82
CA LEU A 321 21.37 -25.45 9.66
C LEU A 321 20.46 -24.31 10.22
N VAL A 322 19.21 -24.64 10.58
CA VAL A 322 18.21 -23.69 11.10
C VAL A 322 17.91 -23.93 12.59
N ARG A 323 18.67 -24.79 13.27
CA ARG A 323 18.59 -24.97 14.73
C ARG A 323 19.79 -24.36 15.45
#